data_cd76d74c1f799ed05918b15a5fdafaa0
#
_entry.id   cd76d74c1f799ed05918b15a5fdafaa0
#
_cell.length_a   1.000
_cell.length_b   1.000
_cell.length_c   1.000
_cell.angle_alpha   90.00
_cell.angle_beta   90.00
_cell.angle_gamma   90.00
#
_symmetry.space_group_name_H-M   'P 1'
#
loop_
_entity.id
_entity.type
_entity.pdbx_description
1 polymer ?
#
loop_
_entity_poly.entity_id
_entity_poly.type
_entity_poly.pdbx_seq_one_letter_code
_entity_poly.pdbx_strand_id
1 'polypeptide(L)'
;MTMTATLGPHLPYLRRYARALTGSQASGDAYVRASLEAILAGKAELTKAVPPRIALYRLFHTLWSSTAGDLPSEGEGLSAAEQRLQALQPGNREAILLTSVEGFSVNEVATILGWPVGEVENAIAAASRAIDRDLSSRVLIIEDEAIIALDLENLVLELGHTVTGIADTRADAVAMARDHKPDLILADIQLADGSSGIDAATEILGGQNIPVIFITAFPECLLTGERPEPTYLIQKPFSRDTIRATIGQALFFHKPASAAKSTGLHESHVHSVGAR
;
A
#
# COMPACT_ATOMS: atom_id res chain seq x y z
N MET A 1 -38.60 -8.16 8.21
CA MET A 1 -37.61 -8.24 7.12
C MET A 1 -36.90 -9.58 7.22
N THR A 2 -36.71 -10.26 6.11
CA THR A 2 -35.97 -11.55 6.10
C THR A 2 -34.48 -11.28 6.26
N MET A 3 -33.75 -12.22 6.86
CA MET A 3 -32.29 -12.15 7.04
C MET A 3 -31.57 -11.84 5.72
N THR A 4 -32.00 -12.45 4.61
CA THR A 4 -31.47 -12.23 3.27
C THR A 4 -31.63 -10.77 2.81
N ALA A 5 -32.77 -10.13 3.08
CA ALA A 5 -32.99 -8.73 2.73
C ALA A 5 -32.11 -7.78 3.57
N THR A 6 -31.77 -8.16 4.80
CA THR A 6 -30.96 -7.34 5.71
C THR A 6 -29.47 -7.48 5.44
N LEU A 7 -28.96 -8.69 5.16
CA LEU A 7 -27.53 -8.96 5.01
C LEU A 7 -27.06 -8.96 3.56
N GLY A 8 -27.94 -9.31 2.61
CA GLY A 8 -27.61 -9.44 1.19
C GLY A 8 -26.81 -8.27 0.62
N PRO A 9 -27.20 -7.00 0.86
CA PRO A 9 -26.46 -5.82 0.35
C PRO A 9 -25.02 -5.71 0.88
N HIS A 10 -24.69 -6.32 2.02
CA HIS A 10 -23.38 -6.22 2.66
C HIS A 10 -22.43 -7.36 2.30
N LEU A 11 -22.92 -8.46 1.73
CA LEU A 11 -22.13 -9.64 1.43
C LEU A 11 -21.03 -9.42 0.37
N PRO A 12 -21.25 -8.68 -0.73
CA PRO A 12 -20.19 -8.40 -1.69
C PRO A 12 -19.00 -7.66 -1.06
N TYR A 13 -19.27 -6.71 -0.16
CA TYR A 13 -18.24 -5.96 0.55
C TYR A 13 -17.49 -6.84 1.56
N LEU A 14 -18.21 -7.65 2.34
CA LEU A 14 -17.58 -8.58 3.26
C LEU A 14 -16.68 -9.59 2.52
N ARG A 15 -17.09 -10.09 1.34
CA ARG A 15 -16.26 -10.98 0.52
C ARG A 15 -14.98 -10.28 0.05
N ARG A 16 -15.09 -9.03 -0.43
CA ARG A 16 -13.93 -8.20 -0.81
C ARG A 16 -12.97 -8.04 0.36
N TYR A 17 -13.48 -7.66 1.53
CA TYR A 17 -12.72 -7.52 2.76
C TYR A 17 -12.03 -8.83 3.16
N ALA A 18 -12.76 -9.93 3.18
CA ALA A 18 -12.24 -11.24 3.54
C ALA A 18 -11.09 -11.69 2.62
N ARG A 19 -11.19 -11.42 1.32
CA ARG A 19 -10.11 -11.67 0.34
C ARG A 19 -8.86 -10.83 0.64
N ALA A 20 -9.04 -9.54 0.88
CA ALA A 20 -7.93 -8.64 1.22
C ALA A 20 -7.26 -9.06 2.54
N LEU A 21 -8.05 -9.52 3.51
CA LEU A 21 -7.56 -9.98 4.80
C LEU A 21 -6.75 -11.28 4.70
N THR A 22 -7.27 -12.27 3.96
CA THR A 22 -6.66 -13.60 3.83
C THR A 22 -5.59 -13.68 2.73
N GLY A 23 -5.59 -12.76 1.77
CA GLY A 23 -4.76 -12.83 0.56
C GLY A 23 -5.22 -13.89 -0.45
N SER A 24 -6.37 -14.54 -0.23
CA SER A 24 -6.89 -15.61 -1.09
C SER A 24 -8.40 -15.50 -1.24
N GLN A 25 -8.87 -15.62 -2.49
CA GLN A 25 -10.30 -15.66 -2.76
C GLN A 25 -10.95 -16.90 -2.12
N ALA A 26 -10.32 -18.05 -2.25
CA ALA A 26 -10.85 -19.31 -1.75
C ALA A 26 -10.98 -19.28 -0.22
N SER A 27 -9.95 -18.83 0.48
CA SER A 27 -9.94 -18.67 1.93
C SER A 27 -10.93 -17.61 2.39
N GLY A 28 -10.95 -16.44 1.77
CA GLY A 28 -11.90 -15.36 2.11
C GLY A 28 -13.36 -15.80 1.95
N ASP A 29 -13.69 -16.44 0.82
CA ASP A 29 -15.04 -16.93 0.56
C ASP A 29 -15.42 -18.08 1.52
N ALA A 30 -14.47 -18.91 1.98
CA ALA A 30 -14.70 -19.96 2.98
C ALA A 30 -15.09 -19.37 4.35
N TYR A 31 -14.38 -18.34 4.82
CA TYR A 31 -14.71 -17.65 6.07
C TYR A 31 -16.08 -16.95 6.02
N VAL A 32 -16.40 -16.29 4.91
CA VAL A 32 -17.72 -15.67 4.72
C VAL A 32 -18.82 -16.73 4.74
N ARG A 33 -18.62 -17.87 4.07
CA ARG A 33 -19.57 -18.99 4.08
C ARG A 33 -19.76 -19.54 5.49
N ALA A 34 -18.67 -19.82 6.21
CA ALA A 34 -18.72 -20.30 7.59
C ALA A 34 -19.50 -19.35 8.51
N SER A 35 -19.32 -18.03 8.33
CA SER A 35 -20.07 -17.01 9.08
C SER A 35 -21.58 -17.10 8.82
N LEU A 36 -21.99 -17.26 7.56
CA LEU A 36 -23.40 -17.39 7.18
C LEU A 36 -23.99 -18.71 7.66
N GLU A 37 -23.26 -19.80 7.56
CA GLU A 37 -23.68 -21.12 8.05
C GLU A 37 -23.87 -21.11 9.56
N ALA A 38 -23.00 -20.45 10.32
CA ALA A 38 -23.15 -20.30 11.77
C ALA A 38 -24.45 -19.55 12.14
N ILE A 39 -24.80 -18.50 11.39
CA ILE A 39 -26.06 -17.78 11.58
C ILE A 39 -27.26 -18.68 11.26
N LEU A 40 -27.25 -19.38 10.11
CA LEU A 40 -28.36 -20.22 9.66
C LEU A 40 -28.58 -21.41 10.58
N ALA A 41 -27.51 -21.96 11.14
CA ALA A 41 -27.57 -23.06 12.09
C ALA A 41 -27.98 -22.64 13.53
N GLY A 42 -28.21 -21.33 13.75
CA GLY A 42 -28.50 -20.78 15.09
C GLY A 42 -27.33 -20.88 16.08
N LYS A 43 -26.12 -21.15 15.59
CA LYS A 43 -24.88 -21.20 16.39
C LYS A 43 -24.30 -19.83 16.69
N ALA A 44 -24.69 -18.80 15.92
CA ALA A 44 -24.32 -17.44 16.11
C ALA A 44 -25.50 -16.50 15.87
N GLU A 45 -25.66 -15.53 16.73
CA GLU A 45 -26.70 -14.52 16.59
C GLU A 45 -26.08 -13.15 16.24
N LEU A 46 -26.74 -12.47 15.30
CA LEU A 46 -26.38 -11.08 15.03
C LEU A 46 -26.95 -10.18 16.10
N THR A 47 -26.09 -9.44 16.77
CA THR A 47 -26.52 -8.45 17.74
C THR A 47 -27.40 -7.39 17.07
N LYS A 48 -28.52 -7.05 17.71
CA LYS A 48 -29.44 -5.97 17.27
C LYS A 48 -29.03 -4.61 17.84
N ALA A 49 -27.99 -4.56 18.66
CA ALA A 49 -27.53 -3.32 19.32
C ALA A 49 -26.75 -2.39 18.38
N VAL A 50 -26.35 -2.88 17.21
CA VAL A 50 -25.61 -2.10 16.21
C VAL A 50 -26.21 -2.33 14.81
N PRO A 51 -25.90 -1.47 13.82
CA PRO A 51 -26.33 -1.65 12.45
C PRO A 51 -25.97 -3.05 11.88
N PRO A 52 -26.79 -3.62 11.00
CA PRO A 52 -26.59 -4.97 10.46
C PRO A 52 -25.21 -5.19 9.82
N ARG A 53 -24.68 -4.18 9.15
CA ARG A 53 -23.33 -4.21 8.55
C ARG A 53 -22.26 -4.40 9.63
N ILE A 54 -22.30 -3.64 10.71
CA ILE A 54 -21.35 -3.75 11.82
C ILE A 54 -21.48 -5.12 12.50
N ALA A 55 -22.73 -5.57 12.77
CA ALA A 55 -22.99 -6.87 13.38
C ALA A 55 -22.43 -8.03 12.55
N LEU A 56 -22.56 -7.95 11.21
CA LEU A 56 -22.02 -8.94 10.27
C LEU A 56 -20.50 -9.02 10.31
N TYR A 57 -19.82 -7.87 10.24
CA TYR A 57 -18.35 -7.79 10.29
C TYR A 57 -17.81 -8.24 11.66
N ARG A 58 -18.49 -7.88 12.75
CA ARG A 58 -18.13 -8.34 14.10
C ARG A 58 -18.22 -9.86 14.23
N LEU A 59 -19.29 -10.47 13.71
CA LEU A 59 -19.41 -11.92 13.70
C LEU A 59 -18.30 -12.58 12.88
N PHE A 60 -18.04 -12.05 11.68
CA PHE A 60 -16.92 -12.52 10.84
C PHE A 60 -15.60 -12.49 11.62
N HIS A 61 -15.29 -11.40 12.32
CA HIS A 61 -14.07 -11.27 13.11
C HIS A 61 -14.01 -12.21 14.31
N THR A 62 -15.14 -12.50 14.94
CA THR A 62 -15.20 -13.49 16.02
C THR A 62 -14.82 -14.89 15.53
N LEU A 63 -15.26 -15.27 14.33
CA LEU A 63 -14.90 -16.55 13.72
C LEU A 63 -13.45 -16.53 13.20
N TRP A 64 -13.05 -15.46 12.54
CA TRP A 64 -11.68 -15.26 12.05
C TRP A 64 -10.65 -15.40 13.19
N SER A 65 -10.84 -14.69 14.29
CA SER A 65 -9.91 -14.70 15.42
C SER A 65 -9.83 -16.05 16.14
N SER A 66 -10.90 -16.86 16.07
CA SER A 66 -10.92 -18.20 16.67
C SER A 66 -10.24 -19.27 15.81
N THR A 67 -10.05 -19.01 14.49
CA THR A 67 -9.56 -20.01 13.53
C THR A 67 -8.38 -19.53 12.69
N ALA A 68 -7.85 -18.33 12.95
CA ALA A 68 -6.83 -17.65 12.14
C ALA A 68 -5.46 -18.36 12.01
N GLY A 69 -5.32 -19.58 12.53
CA GLY A 69 -4.13 -20.42 12.35
C GLY A 69 -4.35 -21.63 11.43
N ASP A 70 -5.58 -21.94 11.03
CA ASP A 70 -5.91 -23.27 10.50
C ASP A 70 -6.08 -23.34 8.98
N LEU A 71 -6.14 -22.22 8.26
CA LEU A 71 -6.30 -22.22 6.81
C LEU A 71 -5.01 -21.80 6.08
N PRO A 72 -4.55 -22.60 5.09
CA PRO A 72 -3.37 -22.24 4.32
C PRO A 72 -3.60 -20.96 3.53
N SER A 73 -2.69 -20.00 3.67
CA SER A 73 -2.62 -18.84 2.79
C SER A 73 -1.85 -19.25 1.53
N GLU A 74 -2.55 -19.59 0.47
CA GLU A 74 -1.94 -19.76 -0.85
C GLU A 74 -1.64 -18.38 -1.42
N GLY A 75 -0.38 -17.93 -1.26
CA GLY A 75 0.08 -16.59 -1.67
C GLY A 75 0.62 -16.51 -3.09
N GLU A 76 0.23 -17.40 -4.00
CA GLU A 76 0.68 -17.34 -5.38
C GLU A 76 -0.16 -16.34 -6.21
N GLY A 77 0.52 -15.40 -6.87
CA GLY A 77 -0.10 -14.45 -7.79
C GLY A 77 -0.61 -13.14 -7.18
N LEU A 78 -0.23 -12.82 -5.95
CA LEU A 78 -0.61 -11.56 -5.30
C LEU A 78 0.04 -10.35 -5.98
N SER A 79 -0.73 -9.29 -6.20
CA SER A 79 -0.19 -7.98 -6.58
C SER A 79 0.74 -7.40 -5.50
N ALA A 80 1.58 -6.45 -5.86
CA ALA A 80 2.46 -5.77 -4.90
C ALA A 80 1.68 -5.15 -3.73
N ALA A 81 0.49 -4.62 -4.00
CA ALA A 81 -0.41 -4.07 -2.99
C ALA A 81 -0.91 -5.12 -2.00
N GLU A 82 -1.36 -6.27 -2.51
CA GLU A 82 -1.82 -7.38 -1.69
C GLU A 82 -0.68 -7.98 -0.86
N GLN A 83 0.52 -8.12 -1.43
CA GLN A 83 1.71 -8.54 -0.71
C GLN A 83 2.05 -7.62 0.47
N ARG A 84 1.96 -6.28 0.28
CA ARG A 84 2.15 -5.30 1.37
C ARG A 84 1.15 -5.46 2.49
N LEU A 85 -0.13 -5.64 2.13
CA LEU A 85 -1.18 -5.88 3.12
C LEU A 85 -0.92 -7.17 3.89
N GLN A 86 -0.51 -8.24 3.21
CA GLN A 86 -0.18 -9.53 3.86
C GLN A 86 1.06 -9.44 4.76
N ALA A 87 2.00 -8.54 4.48
CA ALA A 87 3.18 -8.30 5.31
C ALA A 87 2.88 -7.54 6.62
N LEU A 88 1.73 -6.88 6.72
CA LEU A 88 1.31 -6.23 7.97
C LEU A 88 0.99 -7.28 9.05
N GLN A 89 1.23 -6.92 10.31
CA GLN A 89 0.74 -7.72 11.43
C GLN A 89 -0.78 -7.86 11.38
N PRO A 90 -1.36 -9.00 11.74
CA PRO A 90 -2.79 -9.28 11.58
C PRO A 90 -3.69 -8.16 12.09
N GLY A 91 -3.58 -7.75 13.34
CA GLY A 91 -4.42 -6.68 13.90
C GLY A 91 -4.29 -5.32 13.19
N ASN A 92 -3.08 -4.96 12.77
CA ASN A 92 -2.83 -3.73 12.01
C ASN A 92 -3.48 -3.79 10.62
N ARG A 93 -3.43 -4.98 9.98
CA ARG A 93 -4.07 -5.22 8.69
C ARG A 93 -5.59 -5.10 8.79
N GLU A 94 -6.18 -5.71 9.80
CA GLU A 94 -7.62 -5.65 10.07
C GLU A 94 -8.09 -4.21 10.23
N ALA A 95 -7.43 -3.45 11.10
CA ALA A 95 -7.80 -2.06 11.38
C ALA A 95 -7.72 -1.16 10.14
N ILE A 96 -6.62 -1.24 9.36
CA ILE A 96 -6.46 -0.41 8.17
C ILE A 96 -7.40 -0.81 7.04
N LEU A 97 -7.69 -2.09 6.84
CA LEU A 97 -8.65 -2.55 5.84
C LEU A 97 -10.07 -2.10 6.18
N LEU A 98 -10.48 -2.21 7.44
CA LEU A 98 -11.82 -1.77 7.87
C LEU A 98 -12.01 -0.27 7.71
N THR A 99 -10.99 0.53 8.01
CA THR A 99 -11.08 2.00 7.89
C THR A 99 -10.93 2.48 6.45
N SER A 100 -9.85 2.09 5.77
CA SER A 100 -9.47 2.67 4.48
C SER A 100 -10.18 2.05 3.29
N VAL A 101 -10.52 0.75 3.35
CA VAL A 101 -11.17 0.03 2.23
C VAL A 101 -12.67 -0.06 2.44
N GLU A 102 -13.10 -0.38 3.66
CA GLU A 102 -14.53 -0.54 3.97
C GLU A 102 -15.19 0.76 4.46
N GLY A 103 -14.40 1.79 4.81
CA GLY A 103 -14.91 3.10 5.18
C GLY A 103 -15.63 3.15 6.54
N PHE A 104 -15.31 2.23 7.46
CA PHE A 104 -15.79 2.31 8.83
C PHE A 104 -15.05 3.40 9.60
N SER A 105 -15.76 4.11 10.47
CA SER A 105 -15.14 5.00 11.45
C SER A 105 -14.35 4.21 12.50
N VAL A 106 -13.39 4.86 13.16
CA VAL A 106 -12.57 4.24 14.23
C VAL A 106 -13.44 3.63 15.33
N ASN A 107 -14.54 4.29 15.71
CA ASN A 107 -15.47 3.77 16.70
C ASN A 107 -16.22 2.51 16.23
N GLU A 108 -16.60 2.46 14.94
CA GLU A 108 -17.21 1.26 14.36
C GLU A 108 -16.22 0.12 14.28
N VAL A 109 -14.96 0.39 13.91
CA VAL A 109 -13.88 -0.61 13.91
C VAL A 109 -13.63 -1.14 15.32
N ALA A 110 -13.59 -0.26 16.34
CA ALA A 110 -13.50 -0.66 17.74
C ALA A 110 -14.63 -1.62 18.13
N THR A 111 -15.86 -1.35 17.68
CA THR A 111 -17.02 -2.21 17.90
C THR A 111 -16.90 -3.54 17.15
N ILE A 112 -16.41 -3.53 15.91
CA ILE A 112 -16.22 -4.74 15.07
C ILE A 112 -15.17 -5.65 15.68
N LEU A 113 -13.99 -5.12 16.02
CA LEU A 113 -12.86 -5.89 16.54
C LEU A 113 -12.99 -6.22 18.03
N GLY A 114 -13.85 -5.50 18.76
CA GLY A 114 -13.98 -5.62 20.22
C GLY A 114 -12.77 -5.01 20.96
N TRP A 115 -12.12 -4.01 20.38
CA TRP A 115 -10.95 -3.34 20.92
C TRP A 115 -11.27 -1.95 21.48
N PRO A 116 -10.46 -1.43 22.40
CA PRO A 116 -10.50 -0.02 22.78
C PRO A 116 -10.19 0.87 21.58
N VAL A 117 -10.81 2.05 21.49
CA VAL A 117 -10.60 3.02 20.39
C VAL A 117 -9.12 3.36 20.21
N GLY A 118 -8.40 3.61 21.30
CA GLY A 118 -6.96 3.93 21.24
C GLY A 118 -6.09 2.78 20.68
N GLU A 119 -6.52 1.53 20.85
CA GLU A 119 -5.84 0.38 20.27
C GLU A 119 -6.04 0.34 18.74
N VAL A 120 -7.25 0.64 18.27
CA VAL A 120 -7.55 0.79 16.84
C VAL A 120 -6.72 1.91 16.21
N GLU A 121 -6.66 3.08 16.84
CA GLU A 121 -5.85 4.21 16.38
C GLU A 121 -4.36 3.85 16.29
N ASN A 122 -3.85 3.16 17.30
CA ASN A 122 -2.47 2.69 17.31
C ASN A 122 -2.20 1.66 16.20
N ALA A 123 -3.12 0.74 15.97
CA ALA A 123 -3.01 -0.27 14.91
C ALA A 123 -3.01 0.36 13.51
N ILE A 124 -3.89 1.34 13.26
CA ILE A 124 -3.93 2.10 12.01
C ILE A 124 -2.62 2.86 11.79
N ALA A 125 -2.14 3.58 12.82
CA ALA A 125 -0.90 4.32 12.76
C ALA A 125 0.32 3.38 12.54
N ALA A 126 0.33 2.19 13.15
CA ALA A 126 1.37 1.20 12.94
C ALA A 126 1.35 0.62 11.52
N ALA A 127 0.14 0.33 10.97
CA ALA A 127 -0.03 -0.11 9.59
C ALA A 127 0.48 0.94 8.60
N SER A 128 0.07 2.21 8.77
CA SER A 128 0.50 3.32 7.93
C SER A 128 2.03 3.46 7.94
N ARG A 129 2.65 3.49 9.13
CA ARG A 129 4.12 3.57 9.24
C ARG A 129 4.84 2.36 8.60
N ALA A 130 4.23 1.18 8.63
CA ALA A 130 4.81 0.00 8.00
C ALA A 130 4.77 0.10 6.47
N ILE A 131 3.65 0.58 5.92
CA ILE A 131 3.48 0.84 4.49
C ILE A 131 4.46 1.93 4.03
N ASP A 132 4.53 3.06 4.75
CA ASP A 132 5.43 4.18 4.43
C ASP A 132 6.89 3.73 4.41
N ARG A 133 7.32 2.91 5.38
CA ARG A 133 8.67 2.34 5.41
C ARG A 133 8.94 1.38 4.24
N ASP A 134 7.97 0.58 3.84
CA ASP A 134 8.11 -0.30 2.67
C ASP A 134 8.20 0.51 1.38
N LEU A 135 7.50 1.65 1.31
CA LEU A 135 7.53 2.56 0.18
C LEU A 135 8.75 3.50 0.18
N SER A 136 9.52 3.60 1.28
CA SER A 136 10.75 4.41 1.28
C SER A 136 11.65 4.03 0.11
N SER A 137 12.06 5.02 -0.68
CA SER A 137 12.64 4.83 -2.00
C SER A 137 13.74 5.84 -2.28
N ARG A 138 14.65 5.48 -3.18
CA ARG A 138 15.70 6.35 -3.68
C ARG A 138 15.17 7.09 -4.90
N VAL A 139 15.15 8.40 -4.85
CA VAL A 139 14.57 9.27 -5.86
C VAL A 139 15.65 10.06 -6.56
N LEU A 140 15.68 9.99 -7.88
CA LEU A 140 16.47 10.88 -8.72
C LEU A 140 15.57 12.03 -9.20
N ILE A 141 16.03 13.26 -9.06
CA ILE A 141 15.36 14.47 -9.55
C ILE A 141 16.12 14.97 -10.79
N ILE A 142 15.41 15.22 -11.88
CA ILE A 142 15.94 15.78 -13.12
C ILE A 142 15.22 17.12 -13.32
N GLU A 143 15.86 18.21 -12.94
CA GLU A 143 15.28 19.56 -12.91
C GLU A 143 16.40 20.60 -12.93
N ASP A 144 16.39 21.52 -13.89
CA ASP A 144 17.41 22.56 -14.05
C ASP A 144 17.08 23.85 -13.29
N GLU A 145 15.82 24.07 -12.94
CA GLU A 145 15.42 25.20 -12.11
C GLU A 145 15.72 24.93 -10.63
N ALA A 146 16.79 25.49 -10.09
CA ALA A 146 17.27 25.22 -8.74
C ALA A 146 16.22 25.41 -7.65
N ILE A 147 15.27 26.35 -7.80
CA ILE A 147 14.21 26.59 -6.84
C ILE A 147 13.20 25.44 -6.84
N ILE A 148 12.81 24.95 -8.01
CA ILE A 148 11.90 23.82 -8.18
C ILE A 148 12.57 22.54 -7.69
N ALA A 149 13.82 22.31 -8.06
CA ALA A 149 14.61 21.17 -7.61
C ALA A 149 14.70 21.10 -6.08
N LEU A 150 14.95 22.23 -5.41
CA LEU A 150 14.99 22.31 -3.95
C LEU A 150 13.63 22.04 -3.29
N ASP A 151 12.53 22.53 -3.88
CA ASP A 151 11.19 22.26 -3.35
C ASP A 151 10.81 20.78 -3.50
N LEU A 152 11.17 20.17 -4.64
CA LEU A 152 10.99 18.72 -4.85
C LEU A 152 11.87 17.91 -3.90
N GLU A 153 13.14 18.27 -3.68
CA GLU A 153 14.03 17.62 -2.74
C GLU A 153 13.45 17.63 -1.32
N ASN A 154 13.04 18.80 -0.82
CA ASN A 154 12.45 18.95 0.49
C ASN A 154 11.20 18.06 0.64
N LEU A 155 10.34 18.04 -0.38
CA LEU A 155 9.13 17.23 -0.35
C LEU A 155 9.45 15.74 -0.34
N VAL A 156 10.40 15.28 -1.15
CA VAL A 156 10.85 13.89 -1.19
C VAL A 156 11.39 13.43 0.17
N LEU A 157 12.20 14.28 0.81
CA LEU A 157 12.76 14.01 2.15
C LEU A 157 11.67 14.00 3.24
N GLU A 158 10.71 14.93 3.21
CA GLU A 158 9.57 14.96 4.13
C GLU A 158 8.69 13.71 4.04
N LEU A 159 8.61 13.10 2.85
CA LEU A 159 7.87 11.85 2.61
C LEU A 159 8.66 10.60 3.09
N GLY A 160 9.86 10.77 3.63
CA GLY A 160 10.69 9.67 4.13
C GLY A 160 11.45 8.91 3.03
N HIS A 161 11.55 9.49 1.83
CA HIS A 161 12.38 8.98 0.75
C HIS A 161 13.80 9.56 0.83
N THR A 162 14.72 9.06 0.00
CA THR A 162 16.10 9.55 -0.09
C THR A 162 16.34 10.13 -1.48
N VAL A 163 16.83 11.35 -1.59
CA VAL A 163 17.27 11.91 -2.86
C VAL A 163 18.66 11.38 -3.20
N THR A 164 18.80 10.71 -4.34
CA THR A 164 20.05 10.12 -4.81
C THR A 164 20.92 11.10 -5.60
N GLY A 165 20.30 12.15 -6.12
CA GLY A 165 20.93 13.24 -6.85
C GLY A 165 19.90 14.16 -7.47
N ILE A 166 20.36 15.36 -7.83
CA ILE A 166 19.64 16.35 -8.62
C ILE A 166 20.48 16.58 -9.86
N ALA A 167 19.93 16.29 -11.03
CA ALA A 167 20.58 16.45 -12.32
C ALA A 167 19.91 17.60 -13.08
N ASP A 168 20.70 18.49 -13.65
CA ASP A 168 20.23 19.62 -14.48
C ASP A 168 20.40 19.36 -15.99
N THR A 169 21.05 18.25 -16.34
CA THR A 169 21.25 17.79 -17.71
C THR A 169 20.92 16.31 -17.88
N ARG A 170 20.66 15.90 -19.14
CA ARG A 170 20.50 14.48 -19.48
C ARG A 170 21.74 13.67 -19.11
N ALA A 171 22.95 14.18 -19.39
CA ALA A 171 24.19 13.45 -19.17
C ALA A 171 24.40 13.15 -17.68
N ASP A 172 24.18 14.14 -16.81
CA ASP A 172 24.28 13.98 -15.37
C ASP A 172 23.21 13.03 -14.82
N ALA A 173 21.97 13.14 -15.30
CA ALA A 173 20.90 12.23 -14.93
C ALA A 173 21.24 10.77 -15.20
N VAL A 174 21.76 10.48 -16.40
CA VAL A 174 22.16 9.10 -16.79
C VAL A 174 23.34 8.61 -15.94
N ALA A 175 24.34 9.46 -15.69
CA ALA A 175 25.49 9.13 -14.84
C ALA A 175 25.03 8.82 -13.39
N MET A 176 24.25 9.71 -12.78
CA MET A 176 23.71 9.54 -11.41
C MET A 176 22.82 8.29 -11.29
N ALA A 177 21.97 8.03 -12.30
CA ALA A 177 21.12 6.86 -12.29
C ALA A 177 21.92 5.55 -12.34
N ARG A 178 23.01 5.52 -13.09
CA ARG A 178 23.93 4.37 -13.16
C ARG A 178 24.59 4.09 -11.81
N ASP A 179 25.07 5.15 -11.16
CA ASP A 179 25.86 5.04 -9.93
C ASP A 179 24.99 4.77 -8.71
N HIS A 180 23.81 5.39 -8.65
CA HIS A 180 22.95 5.37 -7.46
C HIS A 180 21.68 4.51 -7.58
N LYS A 181 21.36 4.02 -8.78
CA LYS A 181 20.22 3.10 -9.05
C LYS A 181 18.93 3.56 -8.36
N PRO A 182 18.29 4.62 -8.83
CA PRO A 182 17.06 5.14 -8.23
C PRO A 182 15.91 4.14 -8.36
N ASP A 183 14.95 4.24 -7.42
CA ASP A 183 13.72 3.45 -7.42
C ASP A 183 12.55 4.24 -8.01
N LEU A 184 12.72 5.57 -8.17
CA LEU A 184 11.77 6.52 -8.74
C LEU A 184 12.53 7.68 -9.39
N ILE A 185 12.01 8.20 -10.49
CA ILE A 185 12.52 9.40 -11.17
C ILE A 185 11.44 10.47 -11.18
N LEU A 186 11.77 11.69 -10.75
CA LEU A 186 11.00 12.91 -11.00
C LEU A 186 11.73 13.68 -12.09
N ALA A 187 11.09 13.99 -13.23
CA ALA A 187 11.76 14.58 -14.36
C ALA A 187 10.98 15.75 -14.97
N ASP A 188 11.62 16.92 -15.10
CA ASP A 188 11.16 17.90 -16.07
C ASP A 188 11.44 17.40 -17.48
N ILE A 189 10.63 17.83 -18.42
CA ILE A 189 10.77 17.51 -19.85
C ILE A 189 11.83 18.38 -20.51
N GLN A 190 11.85 19.67 -20.19
CA GLN A 190 12.72 20.67 -20.81
C GLN A 190 13.82 21.07 -19.84
N LEU A 191 15.07 20.91 -20.25
CA LEU A 191 16.22 21.28 -19.47
C LEU A 191 16.94 22.46 -20.12
N ALA A 192 17.61 23.33 -19.34
CA ALA A 192 18.21 24.59 -19.79
C ALA A 192 19.29 24.43 -20.86
N ASP A 193 20.00 23.29 -20.86
CA ASP A 193 21.03 23.00 -21.87
C ASP A 193 20.42 22.54 -23.22
N GLY A 194 19.08 22.51 -23.34
CA GLY A 194 18.35 22.05 -24.52
C GLY A 194 18.22 20.53 -24.59
N SER A 195 18.72 19.81 -23.61
CA SER A 195 18.46 18.35 -23.51
C SER A 195 17.05 18.07 -23.01
N SER A 196 16.62 16.81 -23.16
CA SER A 196 15.26 16.38 -22.79
C SER A 196 15.28 15.41 -21.64
N GLY A 197 14.45 15.68 -20.61
CA GLY A 197 14.22 14.74 -19.53
C GLY A 197 13.49 13.45 -20.00
N ILE A 198 12.75 13.51 -21.12
CA ILE A 198 12.18 12.30 -21.75
C ILE A 198 13.28 11.39 -22.27
N ASP A 199 14.26 11.96 -22.97
CA ASP A 199 15.40 11.21 -23.51
C ASP A 199 16.27 10.66 -22.38
N ALA A 200 16.48 11.46 -21.31
CA ALA A 200 17.16 11.00 -20.09
C ALA A 200 16.45 9.81 -19.47
N ALA A 201 15.15 9.92 -19.23
CA ALA A 201 14.35 8.83 -18.66
C ALA A 201 14.36 7.58 -19.55
N THR A 202 14.24 7.76 -20.88
CA THR A 202 14.27 6.64 -21.83
C THR A 202 15.61 5.89 -21.80
N GLU A 203 16.71 6.63 -21.74
CA GLU A 203 18.06 6.04 -21.65
C GLU A 203 18.28 5.33 -20.31
N ILE A 204 17.87 5.95 -19.20
CA ILE A 204 17.96 5.36 -17.86
C ILE A 204 17.14 4.09 -17.76
N LEU A 205 15.91 4.11 -18.28
CA LEU A 205 15.04 2.94 -18.21
C LEU A 205 15.65 1.76 -18.93
N GLY A 206 16.18 1.89 -20.14
CA GLY A 206 16.96 0.84 -20.83
C GLY A 206 16.42 -0.60 -20.70
N GLY A 207 15.10 -0.77 -20.49
CA GLY A 207 14.45 -2.02 -20.19
C GLY A 207 14.19 -2.28 -18.69
N GLN A 208 14.53 -1.34 -17.79
CA GLN A 208 14.23 -1.41 -16.37
C GLN A 208 12.81 -0.86 -16.09
N ASN A 209 12.12 -1.45 -15.13
CA ASN A 209 10.77 -1.02 -14.74
C ASN A 209 10.84 -0.06 -13.53
N ILE A 210 11.40 1.15 -13.77
CA ILE A 210 11.44 2.21 -12.76
C ILE A 210 10.30 3.20 -13.09
N PRO A 211 9.43 3.56 -12.14
CA PRO A 211 8.42 4.58 -12.39
C PRO A 211 9.06 5.95 -12.62
N VAL A 212 8.53 6.67 -13.61
CA VAL A 212 8.91 8.05 -13.92
C VAL A 212 7.68 8.93 -13.76
N ILE A 213 7.81 10.01 -13.00
CA ILE A 213 6.82 11.07 -12.88
C ILE A 213 7.36 12.28 -13.64
N PHE A 214 6.71 12.62 -14.74
CA PHE A 214 7.05 13.85 -15.46
C PHE A 214 6.36 15.05 -14.82
N ILE A 215 7.11 16.12 -14.61
CA ILE A 215 6.63 17.36 -13.99
C ILE A 215 6.98 18.51 -14.97
N THR A 216 5.98 19.04 -15.68
CA THR A 216 6.25 19.95 -16.80
C THR A 216 5.24 21.07 -16.92
N ALA A 217 5.66 22.19 -17.51
CA ALA A 217 4.77 23.27 -17.93
C ALA A 217 4.02 22.93 -19.24
N PHE A 218 4.50 21.94 -20.01
CA PHE A 218 4.01 21.63 -21.36
C PHE A 218 3.56 20.16 -21.48
N PRO A 219 2.47 19.76 -20.80
CA PRO A 219 1.99 18.37 -20.80
C PRO A 219 1.58 17.87 -22.19
N GLU A 220 1.17 18.78 -23.09
CA GLU A 220 0.79 18.45 -24.47
C GLU A 220 1.92 17.83 -25.29
N CYS A 221 3.17 18.07 -24.95
CA CYS A 221 4.32 17.45 -25.61
C CYS A 221 4.40 15.94 -25.37
N LEU A 222 3.73 15.43 -24.35
CA LEU A 222 3.69 14.01 -23.98
C LEU A 222 2.38 13.33 -24.37
N LEU A 223 1.32 14.09 -24.57
CA LEU A 223 -0.05 13.58 -24.82
C LEU A 223 -0.38 13.66 -26.32
N THR A 224 0.49 13.13 -27.16
CA THR A 224 0.36 13.21 -28.63
C THR A 224 -0.36 12.02 -29.25
N GLY A 225 -0.51 10.91 -28.52
CA GLY A 225 -1.05 9.65 -29.04
C GLY A 225 -0.10 8.89 -29.99
N GLU A 226 1.05 9.45 -30.33
CA GLU A 226 2.04 8.86 -31.27
C GLU A 226 3.06 7.94 -30.56
N ARG A 227 3.21 8.07 -29.26
CA ARG A 227 4.14 7.30 -28.40
C ARG A 227 3.38 6.78 -27.18
N PRO A 228 3.90 5.77 -26.49
CA PRO A 228 3.36 5.40 -25.19
C PRO A 228 3.35 6.62 -24.26
N GLU A 229 2.16 7.02 -23.83
CA GLU A 229 1.99 8.14 -22.91
C GLU A 229 2.47 7.77 -21.50
N PRO A 230 3.08 8.71 -20.76
CA PRO A 230 3.53 8.44 -19.40
C PRO A 230 2.37 8.16 -18.47
N THR A 231 2.52 7.16 -17.60
CA THR A 231 1.51 6.83 -16.59
C THR A 231 1.32 7.94 -15.57
N TYR A 232 2.39 8.70 -15.29
CA TYR A 232 2.41 9.76 -14.27
C TYR A 232 2.89 11.06 -14.86
N LEU A 233 2.01 12.05 -14.87
CA LEU A 233 2.26 13.39 -15.40
C LEU A 233 1.67 14.44 -14.47
N ILE A 234 2.47 15.43 -14.11
CA ILE A 234 2.08 16.56 -13.27
C ILE A 234 2.38 17.85 -14.04
N GLN A 235 1.38 18.71 -14.12
CA GLN A 235 1.53 20.03 -14.75
C GLN A 235 2.06 21.05 -13.75
N LYS A 236 3.05 21.85 -14.17
CA LYS A 236 3.50 23.06 -13.45
C LYS A 236 2.49 24.22 -13.68
N PRO A 237 2.13 25.03 -12.68
CA PRO A 237 2.52 24.91 -11.27
C PRO A 237 1.75 23.80 -10.54
N PHE A 238 2.42 23.10 -9.65
CA PHE A 238 1.86 21.98 -8.90
C PHE A 238 1.64 22.31 -7.42
N SER A 239 0.76 21.55 -6.76
CA SER A 239 0.65 21.56 -5.31
C SER A 239 1.50 20.45 -4.70
N ARG A 240 1.97 20.65 -3.46
CA ARG A 240 2.71 19.63 -2.71
C ARG A 240 1.88 18.35 -2.52
N ASP A 241 0.55 18.49 -2.34
CA ASP A 241 -0.35 17.34 -2.19
C ASP A 241 -0.46 16.53 -3.50
N THR A 242 -0.42 17.18 -4.65
CA THR A 242 -0.40 16.50 -5.96
C THR A 242 0.86 15.64 -6.10
N ILE A 243 2.04 16.20 -5.81
CA ILE A 243 3.32 15.45 -5.87
C ILE A 243 3.29 14.28 -4.89
N ARG A 244 2.87 14.52 -3.63
CA ARG A 244 2.75 13.49 -2.60
C ARG A 244 1.87 12.32 -3.05
N ALA A 245 0.67 12.62 -3.54
CA ALA A 245 -0.27 11.60 -3.99
C ALA A 245 0.29 10.80 -5.18
N THR A 246 0.93 11.47 -6.14
CA THR A 246 1.48 10.82 -7.34
C THR A 246 2.70 9.96 -7.01
N ILE A 247 3.61 10.41 -6.13
CA ILE A 247 4.74 9.60 -5.63
C ILE A 247 4.20 8.34 -4.93
N GLY A 248 3.25 8.51 -4.00
CA GLY A 248 2.65 7.38 -3.29
C GLY A 248 2.01 6.39 -4.25
N GLN A 249 1.27 6.86 -5.25
CA GLN A 249 0.65 6.02 -6.28
C GLN A 249 1.70 5.29 -7.13
N ALA A 250 2.71 6.00 -7.63
CA ALA A 250 3.75 5.42 -8.46
C ALA A 250 4.51 4.30 -7.74
N LEU A 251 4.94 4.54 -6.50
CA LEU A 251 5.67 3.56 -5.70
C LEU A 251 4.78 2.38 -5.28
N PHE A 252 3.52 2.64 -4.94
CA PHE A 252 2.59 1.59 -4.52
C PHE A 252 2.37 0.54 -5.62
N PHE A 253 2.27 0.96 -6.89
CA PHE A 253 2.01 0.05 -7.99
C PHE A 253 3.27 -0.55 -8.63
N HIS A 254 4.43 0.10 -8.53
CA HIS A 254 5.64 -0.34 -9.24
C HIS A 254 6.67 -1.00 -8.32
N LYS A 255 6.82 -0.52 -7.09
CA LYS A 255 7.80 -1.11 -6.18
C LYS A 255 7.33 -2.48 -5.69
N PRO A 256 8.10 -3.56 -5.83
CA PRO A 256 7.77 -4.84 -5.22
C PRO A 256 7.72 -4.69 -3.70
N ALA A 257 6.81 -5.42 -3.03
CA ALA A 257 6.76 -5.45 -1.58
C ALA A 257 8.06 -6.04 -1.00
N SER A 258 8.60 -5.41 0.05
CA SER A 258 9.76 -5.95 0.74
C SER A 258 9.37 -7.26 1.41
N ALA A 259 10.15 -8.32 1.17
CA ALA A 259 9.96 -9.57 1.89
C ALA A 259 10.15 -9.31 3.39
N ALA A 260 9.12 -9.56 4.19
CA ALA A 260 9.21 -9.45 5.64
C ALA A 260 10.34 -10.34 6.12
N LYS A 261 11.43 -9.75 6.63
CA LYS A 261 12.46 -10.49 7.35
C LYS A 261 11.80 -11.06 8.59
N SER A 262 11.46 -12.35 8.56
CA SER A 262 11.08 -13.09 9.75
C SER A 262 12.27 -13.07 10.69
N THR A 263 12.24 -12.18 11.69
CA THR A 263 13.19 -12.22 12.80
C THR A 263 12.78 -13.41 13.67
N GLY A 264 13.25 -14.58 13.29
CA GLY A 264 13.18 -15.77 14.12
C GLY A 264 14.10 -15.58 15.32
N LEU A 265 13.55 -15.09 16.40
CA LEU A 265 14.13 -15.26 17.72
C LEU A 265 13.94 -16.73 18.13
N HIS A 266 14.87 -17.56 17.70
CA HIS A 266 15.10 -18.87 18.31
C HIS A 266 15.89 -18.62 19.60
N GLU A 267 15.21 -18.38 20.71
CA GLU A 267 15.78 -18.58 22.02
C GLU A 267 15.88 -20.08 22.28
N SER A 268 17.06 -20.63 22.04
CA SER A 268 17.47 -21.94 22.49
C SER A 268 17.73 -21.89 24.01
N HIS A 269 16.70 -22.22 24.79
CA HIS A 269 16.87 -22.56 26.21
C HIS A 269 17.49 -23.97 26.28
N VAL A 270 18.80 -24.01 26.36
CA VAL A 270 19.52 -25.22 26.75
C VAL A 270 19.40 -25.39 28.27
N HIS A 271 18.50 -26.26 28.71
CA HIS A 271 18.51 -26.75 30.10
C HIS A 271 19.65 -27.76 30.23
N SER A 272 20.74 -27.31 30.86
CA SER A 272 21.78 -28.18 31.41
C SER A 272 21.25 -28.83 32.68
N VAL A 273 20.89 -30.10 32.63
CA VAL A 273 20.73 -30.94 33.82
C VAL A 273 22.07 -31.64 34.04
N GLY A 274 22.82 -31.12 34.98
CA GLY A 274 24.03 -31.76 35.50
C GLY A 274 23.66 -32.91 36.45
N ALA A 275 24.22 -34.06 36.15
CA ALA A 275 24.19 -35.24 37.01
C ALA A 275 25.05 -35.01 38.28
N ARG A 276 24.50 -35.32 39.41
CA ARG A 276 25.08 -36.15 40.51
C ARG A 276 23.96 -36.58 41.44
#